data_03dfa52594240689b43e996238ba9b9b
#
_entry.id   03dfa52594240689b43e996238ba9b9b
#
_cell.length_a   1.000
_cell.length_b   1.000
_cell.length_c   1.000
_cell.angle_alpha   90.00
_cell.angle_beta   90.00
_cell.angle_gamma   90.00
#
_symmetry.space_group_name_H-M   'P 1'
#
loop_
_entity.id
_entity.type
_entity.pdbx_description
1 polymer ?
#
loop_
_entity_poly.entity_id
_entity_poly.type
_entity_poly.pdbx_seq_one_letter_code
_entity_poly.pdbx_strand_id
1 'polypeptide(L)'
;MTGKSPFEALSVETLAVRLGSNEALCSHIGKDTSRWKVREVGDGNLNLVFIVEGATGAAVVKQALPYVRLVGDSWPLPLKRSFFEYHALTRQQARAPGSVPAIHHFDEGQALIIMEYLSPHIILRRALIEGRQLPNIARDIGLFMARTLFRGSDLHMATKDRKADLALFADNVELCDITENLVFSDPYFDAKMNRHTSP
;
A
#
# COMPACT_ATOMS: atom_id res chain seq x y z
N MET A 1 -6.65 24.09 -18.49
CA MET A 1 -5.46 23.56 -17.78
C MET A 1 -5.79 23.56 -16.30
N THR A 2 -6.36 22.48 -15.78
CA THR A 2 -6.57 22.29 -14.34
C THR A 2 -5.22 21.94 -13.73
N GLY A 3 -4.53 22.95 -13.14
CA GLY A 3 -3.31 22.75 -12.42
C GLY A 3 -3.54 21.72 -11.31
N LYS A 4 -2.84 20.57 -11.37
CA LYS A 4 -2.81 19.63 -10.25
C LYS A 4 -2.29 20.41 -9.03
N SER A 5 -3.03 20.34 -7.92
CA SER A 5 -2.58 20.90 -6.65
C SER A 5 -1.22 20.28 -6.29
N PRO A 6 -0.23 21.06 -5.80
CA PRO A 6 1.05 20.50 -5.37
C PRO A 6 0.82 19.44 -4.30
N PHE A 7 1.73 18.46 -4.23
CA PHE A 7 1.72 17.43 -3.19
C PHE A 7 1.78 18.09 -1.81
N GLU A 8 0.91 17.63 -0.91
CA GLU A 8 0.90 18.06 0.48
C GLU A 8 0.61 16.86 1.39
N ALA A 9 1.47 16.64 2.38
CA ALA A 9 1.29 15.57 3.33
C ALA A 9 0.02 15.77 4.18
N LEU A 10 -0.73 14.70 4.37
CA LEU A 10 -1.89 14.67 5.27
C LEU A 10 -1.46 14.63 6.73
N SER A 11 -2.32 15.15 7.59
CA SER A 11 -2.27 14.93 9.04
C SER A 11 -3.65 14.55 9.56
N VAL A 12 -3.73 14.14 10.82
CA VAL A 12 -5.01 13.85 11.48
C VAL A 12 -5.93 15.09 11.43
N GLU A 13 -5.37 16.29 11.58
CA GLU A 13 -6.10 17.56 11.62
C GLU A 13 -6.56 17.99 10.22
N THR A 14 -5.75 17.75 9.20
CA THR A 14 -6.03 18.24 7.84
C THR A 14 -6.88 17.26 7.01
N LEU A 15 -6.90 15.98 7.36
CA LEU A 15 -7.55 14.94 6.56
C LEU A 15 -9.03 15.22 6.31
N ALA A 16 -9.80 15.55 7.34
CA ALA A 16 -11.24 15.79 7.22
C ALA A 16 -11.54 17.01 6.34
N VAL A 17 -10.73 18.07 6.44
CA VAL A 17 -10.87 19.29 5.62
C VAL A 17 -10.57 18.99 4.16
N ARG A 18 -9.51 18.24 3.89
CA ARG A 18 -9.04 17.96 2.52
C ARG A 18 -9.86 16.89 1.79
N LEU A 19 -10.34 15.89 2.51
CA LEU A 19 -11.06 14.77 1.93
C LEU A 19 -12.57 14.78 2.19
N GLY A 20 -13.09 15.77 2.90
CA GLY A 20 -14.51 15.88 3.24
C GLY A 20 -15.44 16.06 2.03
N SER A 21 -14.92 16.47 0.87
CA SER A 21 -15.64 16.52 -0.40
C SER A 21 -15.36 15.33 -1.32
N ASN A 22 -14.50 14.37 -0.91
CA ASN A 22 -14.23 13.19 -1.73
C ASN A 22 -15.42 12.23 -1.70
N GLU A 23 -16.12 12.13 -2.84
CA GLU A 23 -17.36 11.35 -2.94
C GLU A 23 -17.15 9.86 -2.63
N ALA A 24 -16.03 9.28 -3.05
CA ALA A 24 -15.73 7.87 -2.80
C ALA A 24 -15.56 7.61 -1.30
N LEU A 25 -14.84 8.46 -0.57
CA LEU A 25 -14.70 8.34 0.87
C LEU A 25 -16.04 8.57 1.57
N CYS A 26 -16.73 9.65 1.25
CA CYS A 26 -18.01 10.03 1.85
C CYS A 26 -19.10 8.98 1.66
N SER A 27 -19.12 8.26 0.54
CA SER A 27 -20.10 7.19 0.28
C SER A 27 -19.94 6.01 1.23
N HIS A 28 -18.72 5.75 1.71
CA HIS A 28 -18.42 4.63 2.61
C HIS A 28 -18.55 4.98 4.08
N ILE A 29 -18.12 6.18 4.48
CA ILE A 29 -18.04 6.54 5.91
C ILE A 29 -19.07 7.60 6.34
N GLY A 30 -19.80 8.20 5.39
CA GLY A 30 -20.75 9.29 5.64
C GLY A 30 -20.17 10.68 5.39
N LYS A 31 -21.03 11.62 5.01
CA LYS A 31 -20.64 12.98 4.58
C LYS A 31 -20.36 13.96 5.72
N ASP A 32 -20.83 13.65 6.92
CA ASP A 32 -20.65 14.54 8.09
C ASP A 32 -19.27 14.40 8.68
N THR A 33 -18.36 15.27 8.25
CA THR A 33 -16.96 15.26 8.68
C THR A 33 -16.76 15.54 10.17
N SER A 34 -17.74 16.19 10.83
CA SER A 34 -17.69 16.43 12.28
C SER A 34 -17.79 15.16 13.12
N ARG A 35 -18.29 14.08 12.51
CA ARG A 35 -18.42 12.75 13.11
C ARG A 35 -17.28 11.82 12.75
N TRP A 36 -16.33 12.25 11.93
CA TRP A 36 -15.19 11.42 11.57
C TRP A 36 -14.21 11.31 12.72
N LYS A 37 -13.82 10.09 13.02
CA LYS A 37 -12.73 9.77 13.93
C LYS A 37 -11.53 9.35 13.09
N VAL A 38 -10.52 10.18 13.08
CA VAL A 38 -9.28 9.95 12.33
C VAL A 38 -8.18 9.53 13.29
N ARG A 39 -7.51 8.43 13.00
CA ARG A 39 -6.31 8.01 13.72
C ARG A 39 -5.23 7.57 12.77
N GLU A 40 -4.01 7.98 12.99
CA GLU A 40 -2.85 7.50 12.26
C GLU A 40 -2.42 6.12 12.79
N VAL A 41 -2.06 5.22 11.86
CA VAL A 41 -1.43 3.94 12.17
C VAL A 41 0.08 4.13 12.12
N GLY A 42 0.74 4.19 13.28
CA GLY A 42 2.14 4.61 13.43
C GLY A 42 3.21 3.61 12.95
N ASP A 43 2.84 2.47 12.40
CA ASP A 43 3.78 1.38 12.03
C ASP A 43 4.48 1.57 10.66
N GLY A 44 4.13 2.61 9.91
CA GLY A 44 4.61 2.83 8.55
C GLY A 44 5.81 3.77 8.47
N ASN A 45 6.95 3.29 7.97
CA ASN A 45 8.16 4.09 7.76
C ASN A 45 8.18 4.85 6.43
N LEU A 46 7.32 4.46 5.47
CA LEU A 46 7.32 4.96 4.10
C LEU A 46 6.07 5.74 3.72
N ASN A 47 4.97 5.52 4.44
CA ASN A 47 3.67 6.09 4.12
C ASN A 47 3.00 6.61 5.38
N LEU A 48 2.14 7.60 5.19
CA LEU A 48 1.09 7.94 6.16
C LEU A 48 -0.08 6.97 5.94
N VAL A 49 -0.58 6.40 7.01
CA VAL A 49 -1.75 5.51 6.98
C VAL A 49 -2.73 5.96 8.04
N PHE A 50 -3.92 6.35 7.62
CA PHE A 50 -4.99 6.77 8.52
C PHE A 50 -6.15 5.78 8.44
N ILE A 51 -6.74 5.45 9.57
CA ILE A 51 -8.05 4.84 9.66
C ILE A 51 -9.05 5.96 9.93
N VAL A 52 -10.07 6.05 9.09
CA VAL A 52 -11.11 7.05 9.18
C VAL A 52 -12.42 6.32 9.42
N GLU A 53 -13.01 6.54 10.59
CA GLU A 53 -14.31 5.96 10.98
C GLU A 53 -15.35 7.07 10.94
N GLY A 54 -16.45 6.83 10.25
CA GLY A 54 -17.58 7.76 10.17
C GLY A 54 -18.89 7.10 10.61
N ALA A 55 -20.01 7.75 10.33
CA ALA A 55 -21.32 7.29 10.79
C ALA A 55 -21.78 5.99 10.13
N THR A 56 -21.34 5.69 8.91
CA THR A 56 -21.82 4.55 8.11
C THR A 56 -20.78 3.47 7.89
N GLY A 57 -19.53 3.69 8.29
CA GLY A 57 -18.45 2.72 8.10
C GLY A 57 -17.07 3.28 8.37
N ALA A 58 -16.06 2.58 7.89
CA ALA A 58 -14.67 2.96 8.02
C ALA A 58 -13.90 2.72 6.72
N ALA A 59 -12.84 3.49 6.50
CA ALA A 59 -11.91 3.33 5.38
C ALA A 59 -10.47 3.57 5.82
N VAL A 60 -9.53 3.11 5.01
CA VAL A 60 -8.11 3.43 5.14
C VAL A 60 -7.74 4.48 4.10
N VAL A 61 -7.07 5.53 4.54
CA VAL A 61 -6.43 6.53 3.69
C VAL A 61 -4.93 6.36 3.80
N LYS A 62 -4.28 5.98 2.69
CA LYS A 62 -2.85 5.76 2.62
C LYS A 62 -2.22 6.77 1.68
N GLN A 63 -1.21 7.50 2.14
CA GLN A 63 -0.49 8.47 1.33
C GLN A 63 1.01 8.18 1.35
N ALA A 64 1.62 8.12 0.18
CA ALA A 64 3.06 7.98 0.05
C ALA A 64 3.78 9.29 0.42
N LEU A 65 4.92 9.20 1.09
CA LEU A 65 5.78 10.34 1.41
C LEU A 65 6.99 10.38 0.47
N PRO A 66 7.55 11.56 0.17
CA PRO A 66 8.72 11.68 -0.72
C PRO A 66 10.04 11.26 -0.05
N TYR A 67 10.00 10.64 1.12
CA TYR A 67 11.16 10.21 1.90
C TYR A 67 10.82 9.05 2.84
N VAL A 68 11.86 8.42 3.41
CA VAL A 68 11.71 7.45 4.51
C VAL A 68 11.58 8.20 5.83
N ARG A 69 10.48 8.03 6.56
CA ARG A 69 10.17 8.79 7.81
C ARG A 69 11.25 8.72 8.88
N LEU A 70 11.95 7.59 9.00
CA LEU A 70 12.97 7.39 10.02
C LEU A 70 14.25 8.23 9.80
N VAL A 71 14.54 8.56 8.54
CA VAL A 71 15.78 9.23 8.14
C VAL A 71 15.52 10.58 7.44
N GLY A 72 14.26 10.91 7.20
CA GLY A 72 13.85 12.16 6.56
C GLY A 72 14.39 12.32 5.14
N ASP A 73 14.69 13.56 4.76
CA ASP A 73 15.13 13.92 3.40
C ASP A 73 16.45 13.28 2.96
N SER A 74 17.21 12.67 3.89
CA SER A 74 18.45 11.97 3.55
C SER A 74 18.22 10.67 2.76
N TRP A 75 16.98 10.17 2.70
CA TRP A 75 16.59 9.04 1.88
C TRP A 75 15.31 9.36 1.09
N PRO A 76 15.46 10.03 -0.07
CA PRO A 76 14.30 10.36 -0.90
C PRO A 76 13.67 9.11 -1.51
N LEU A 77 12.35 9.16 -1.67
CA LEU A 77 11.57 8.09 -2.31
C LEU A 77 10.59 8.69 -3.33
N PRO A 78 10.40 8.06 -4.50
CA PRO A 78 9.46 8.57 -5.49
C PRO A 78 8.02 8.41 -5.00
N LEU A 79 7.22 9.46 -5.13
CA LEU A 79 5.78 9.40 -4.85
C LEU A 79 5.05 8.43 -5.80
N LYS A 80 5.63 8.19 -6.98
CA LYS A 80 5.13 7.27 -8.01
C LYS A 80 4.97 5.82 -7.50
N ARG A 81 5.58 5.46 -6.37
CA ARG A 81 5.38 4.13 -5.77
C ARG A 81 3.92 3.86 -5.40
N SER A 82 3.11 4.91 -5.09
CA SER A 82 1.68 4.76 -4.87
C SER A 82 0.91 4.37 -6.14
N PHE A 83 1.36 4.84 -7.29
CA PHE A 83 0.85 4.43 -8.61
C PHE A 83 1.07 2.93 -8.83
N PHE A 84 2.27 2.43 -8.57
CA PHE A 84 2.55 1.00 -8.72
C PHE A 84 1.75 0.15 -7.72
N GLU A 85 1.61 0.62 -6.48
CA GLU A 85 0.78 -0.05 -5.47
C GLU A 85 -0.69 -0.13 -5.92
N TYR A 86 -1.25 0.98 -6.36
CA TYR A 86 -2.62 1.03 -6.88
C TYR A 86 -2.82 0.03 -8.03
N HIS A 87 -1.93 0.05 -9.02
CA HIS A 87 -2.02 -0.84 -10.16
C HIS A 87 -1.79 -2.32 -9.81
N ALA A 88 -0.94 -2.61 -8.84
CA ALA A 88 -0.73 -3.96 -8.33
C ALA A 88 -1.98 -4.48 -7.61
N LEU A 89 -2.55 -3.70 -6.68
CA LEU A 89 -3.77 -4.07 -5.95
C LEU A 89 -4.96 -4.28 -6.90
N THR A 90 -5.13 -3.43 -7.91
CA THR A 90 -6.19 -3.57 -8.91
C THR A 90 -6.06 -4.90 -9.67
N ARG A 91 -4.84 -5.29 -10.05
CA ARG A 91 -4.59 -6.57 -10.74
C ARG A 91 -4.75 -7.77 -9.81
N GLN A 92 -4.32 -7.63 -8.57
CA GLN A 92 -4.49 -8.68 -7.57
C GLN A 92 -5.97 -8.89 -7.25
N GLN A 93 -6.76 -7.83 -7.14
CA GLN A 93 -8.21 -7.93 -6.96
C GLN A 93 -8.88 -8.66 -8.13
N ALA A 94 -8.49 -8.39 -9.37
CA ALA A 94 -9.02 -9.08 -10.54
C ALA A 94 -8.60 -10.56 -10.60
N ARG A 95 -7.38 -10.89 -10.17
CA ARG A 95 -6.81 -12.24 -10.21
C ARG A 95 -7.21 -13.10 -9.01
N ALA A 96 -7.37 -12.50 -7.84
CA ALA A 96 -7.72 -13.17 -6.59
C ALA A 96 -8.74 -12.31 -5.79
N PRO A 97 -10.00 -12.24 -6.25
CA PRO A 97 -11.04 -11.43 -5.61
C PRO A 97 -11.17 -11.75 -4.12
N GLY A 98 -11.32 -10.70 -3.30
CA GLY A 98 -11.46 -10.82 -1.84
C GLY A 98 -10.17 -11.13 -1.07
N SER A 99 -9.01 -11.17 -1.76
CA SER A 99 -7.71 -11.42 -1.12
C SER A 99 -6.89 -10.15 -0.86
N VAL A 100 -7.36 -9.01 -1.33
CA VAL A 100 -6.79 -7.68 -1.10
C VAL A 100 -7.91 -6.70 -0.81
N PRO A 101 -7.63 -5.57 -0.13
CA PRO A 101 -8.66 -4.57 0.16
C PRO A 101 -9.23 -3.99 -1.13
N ALA A 102 -10.53 -3.73 -1.13
CA ALA A 102 -11.16 -2.98 -2.22
C ALA A 102 -10.62 -1.55 -2.27
N ILE A 103 -10.32 -1.05 -3.48
CA ILE A 103 -9.89 0.33 -3.68
C ILE A 103 -11.11 1.19 -3.99
N HIS A 104 -11.27 2.26 -3.23
CA HIS A 104 -12.36 3.20 -3.39
C HIS A 104 -11.96 4.42 -4.22
N HIS A 105 -10.70 4.88 -4.08
CA HIS A 105 -10.20 6.04 -4.80
C HIS A 105 -8.69 6.03 -4.92
N PHE A 106 -8.16 6.62 -5.98
CA PHE A 106 -6.73 6.87 -6.17
C PHE A 106 -6.53 8.28 -6.70
N ASP A 107 -5.72 9.07 -6.01
CA ASP A 107 -5.23 10.38 -6.45
C ASP A 107 -3.72 10.31 -6.68
N GLU A 108 -3.35 10.25 -7.97
CA GLU A 108 -1.94 10.18 -8.37
C GLU A 108 -1.17 11.45 -7.98
N GLY A 109 -1.82 12.63 -8.07
CA GLY A 109 -1.17 13.91 -7.76
C GLY A 109 -0.84 14.06 -6.28
N GLN A 110 -1.65 13.48 -5.41
CA GLN A 110 -1.44 13.45 -3.96
C GLN A 110 -0.80 12.15 -3.48
N ALA A 111 -0.45 11.24 -4.40
CA ALA A 111 0.09 9.91 -4.08
C ALA A 111 -0.74 9.16 -3.03
N LEU A 112 -2.08 9.22 -3.15
CA LEU A 112 -3.04 8.84 -2.14
C LEU A 112 -3.96 7.73 -2.64
N ILE A 113 -4.14 6.69 -1.81
CA ILE A 113 -5.09 5.59 -2.05
C ILE A 113 -6.10 5.57 -0.90
N ILE A 114 -7.39 5.56 -1.23
CA ILE A 114 -8.47 5.27 -0.28
C ILE A 114 -8.93 3.84 -0.53
N MET A 115 -8.95 3.03 0.52
CA MET A 115 -9.24 1.61 0.41
C MET A 115 -10.08 1.10 1.59
N GLU A 116 -10.59 -0.08 1.45
CA GLU A 116 -11.33 -0.82 2.47
C GLU A 116 -10.52 -0.93 3.77
N TYR A 117 -11.19 -0.69 4.89
CA TYR A 117 -10.65 -1.01 6.21
C TYR A 117 -10.95 -2.47 6.55
N LEU A 118 -9.90 -3.28 6.57
CA LEU A 118 -10.00 -4.70 6.86
C LEU A 118 -10.17 -4.93 8.37
N SER A 119 -11.41 -5.05 8.81
CA SER A 119 -11.77 -5.39 10.19
C SER A 119 -12.70 -6.61 10.17
N PRO A 120 -12.49 -7.62 11.02
CA PRO A 120 -11.58 -7.72 12.17
C PRO A 120 -10.21 -8.36 11.87
N HIS A 121 -9.67 -8.20 10.69
CA HIS A 121 -8.36 -8.76 10.34
C HIS A 121 -7.26 -8.22 11.24
N ILE A 122 -6.22 -9.03 11.43
CA ILE A 122 -5.02 -8.68 12.20
C ILE A 122 -3.79 -8.70 11.31
N ILE A 123 -2.79 -7.90 11.67
CA ILE A 123 -1.51 -7.90 10.96
C ILE A 123 -0.79 -9.23 11.20
N LEU A 124 -0.47 -9.94 10.11
CA LEU A 124 0.18 -11.25 10.17
C LEU A 124 1.49 -11.22 10.95
N ARG A 125 2.34 -10.20 10.72
CA ARG A 125 3.61 -10.04 11.44
C ARG A 125 3.40 -10.05 12.96
N ARG A 126 2.38 -9.33 13.45
CA ARG A 126 2.04 -9.30 14.87
C ARG A 126 1.58 -10.66 15.38
N ALA A 127 0.72 -11.34 14.61
CA ALA A 127 0.25 -12.67 14.97
C ALA A 127 1.39 -13.70 15.09
N LEU A 128 2.38 -13.62 14.20
CA LEU A 128 3.57 -14.48 14.24
C LEU A 128 4.47 -14.17 15.45
N ILE A 129 4.68 -12.88 15.77
CA ILE A 129 5.44 -12.46 16.95
C ILE A 129 4.75 -12.94 18.24
N GLU A 130 3.42 -12.90 18.27
CA GLU A 130 2.60 -13.36 19.40
C GLU A 130 2.49 -14.91 19.47
N GLY A 131 3.08 -15.63 18.52
CA GLY A 131 3.02 -17.10 18.47
C GLY A 131 1.64 -17.67 18.20
N ARG A 132 0.74 -16.90 17.53
CA ARG A 132 -0.62 -17.37 17.24
C ARG A 132 -0.62 -18.54 16.27
N GLN A 133 -1.45 -19.53 16.56
CA GLN A 133 -1.71 -20.64 15.66
C GLN A 133 -2.53 -20.17 14.46
N LEU A 134 -1.99 -20.36 13.26
CA LEU A 134 -2.60 -19.94 11.99
C LEU A 134 -2.71 -21.13 11.03
N PRO A 135 -3.62 -22.08 11.27
CA PRO A 135 -3.64 -23.39 10.61
C PRO A 135 -3.85 -23.31 9.08
N ASN A 136 -4.46 -22.26 8.59
CA ASN A 136 -4.78 -22.11 7.16
C ASN A 136 -3.80 -21.22 6.40
N ILE A 137 -2.82 -20.59 7.06
CA ILE A 137 -1.98 -19.56 6.46
C ILE A 137 -1.23 -20.03 5.21
N ALA A 138 -0.64 -21.22 5.26
CA ALA A 138 0.11 -21.77 4.13
C ALA A 138 -0.79 -21.99 2.91
N ARG A 139 -1.99 -22.53 3.13
CA ARG A 139 -2.98 -22.72 2.08
C ARG A 139 -3.44 -21.39 1.49
N ASP A 140 -3.78 -20.44 2.32
CA ASP A 140 -4.38 -19.17 1.88
C ASP A 140 -3.35 -18.31 1.15
N ILE A 141 -2.12 -18.23 1.65
CA ILE A 141 -1.01 -17.57 0.93
C ILE A 141 -0.68 -18.31 -0.36
N GLY A 142 -0.59 -19.65 -0.32
CA GLY A 142 -0.33 -20.47 -1.52
C GLY A 142 -1.38 -20.27 -2.61
N LEU A 143 -2.66 -20.19 -2.24
CA LEU A 143 -3.76 -19.91 -3.18
C LEU A 143 -3.67 -18.49 -3.76
N PHE A 144 -3.36 -17.50 -2.92
CA PHE A 144 -3.16 -16.13 -3.39
C PHE A 144 -2.00 -16.05 -4.38
N MET A 145 -0.85 -16.62 -4.05
CA MET A 145 0.32 -16.65 -4.93
C MET A 145 0.01 -17.38 -6.24
N ALA A 146 -0.58 -18.57 -6.19
CA ALA A 146 -0.93 -19.33 -7.37
C ALA A 146 -1.87 -18.54 -8.30
N ARG A 147 -2.90 -17.90 -7.75
CA ARG A 147 -3.85 -17.11 -8.53
C ARG A 147 -3.21 -15.87 -9.15
N THR A 148 -2.45 -15.12 -8.37
CA THR A 148 -1.87 -13.85 -8.82
C THR A 148 -0.71 -14.07 -9.79
N LEU A 149 0.18 -15.02 -9.51
CA LEU A 149 1.35 -15.31 -10.36
C LEU A 149 0.93 -16.02 -11.65
N PHE A 150 0.13 -17.10 -11.56
CA PHE A 150 -0.32 -17.83 -12.76
C PHE A 150 -1.15 -16.93 -13.67
N ARG A 151 -2.18 -16.27 -13.15
CA ARG A 151 -3.05 -15.39 -13.94
C ARG A 151 -2.34 -14.13 -14.45
N GLY A 152 -1.17 -13.80 -13.90
CA GLY A 152 -0.30 -12.72 -14.36
C GLY A 152 0.83 -13.17 -15.26
N SER A 153 0.93 -14.46 -15.60
CA SER A 153 2.02 -15.03 -16.39
C SER A 153 1.70 -15.14 -17.89
N ASP A 154 2.73 -15.39 -18.69
CA ASP A 154 2.61 -15.68 -20.12
C ASP A 154 1.82 -16.97 -20.41
N LEU A 155 1.61 -17.83 -19.40
CA LEU A 155 0.80 -19.05 -19.53
C LEU A 155 -0.71 -18.77 -19.51
N HIS A 156 -1.13 -17.60 -19.02
CA HIS A 156 -2.54 -17.26 -18.86
C HIS A 156 -2.95 -15.97 -19.57
N MET A 157 -2.12 -14.94 -19.52
CA MET A 157 -2.45 -13.64 -20.10
C MET A 157 -2.24 -13.63 -21.62
N ALA A 158 -3.10 -12.88 -22.33
CA ALA A 158 -2.82 -12.55 -23.72
C ALA A 158 -1.50 -11.75 -23.82
N THR A 159 -0.69 -12.04 -24.84
CA THR A 159 0.65 -11.41 -25.01
C THR A 159 0.59 -9.89 -24.97
N LYS A 160 -0.44 -9.28 -25.58
CA LYS A 160 -0.61 -7.81 -25.56
C LYS A 160 -0.75 -7.27 -24.14
N ASP A 161 -1.60 -7.88 -23.34
CA ASP A 161 -1.88 -7.42 -21.97
C ASP A 161 -0.68 -7.68 -21.06
N ARG A 162 -0.01 -8.83 -21.22
CA ARG A 162 1.21 -9.15 -20.50
C ARG A 162 2.34 -8.15 -20.79
N LYS A 163 2.51 -7.77 -22.05
CA LYS A 163 3.52 -6.74 -22.42
C LYS A 163 3.17 -5.36 -21.91
N ALA A 164 1.89 -5.00 -21.89
CA ALA A 164 1.43 -3.74 -21.28
C ALA A 164 1.70 -3.70 -19.76
N ASP A 165 1.44 -4.80 -19.05
CA ASP A 165 1.78 -4.93 -17.63
C ASP A 165 3.28 -4.83 -17.39
N LEU A 166 4.11 -5.51 -18.19
CA LEU A 166 5.57 -5.40 -18.10
C LEU A 166 6.06 -3.96 -18.28
N ALA A 167 5.57 -3.28 -19.32
CA ALA A 167 5.94 -1.89 -19.58
C ALA A 167 5.56 -0.95 -18.44
N LEU A 168 4.38 -1.14 -17.85
CA LEU A 168 3.90 -0.33 -16.74
C LEU A 168 4.76 -0.51 -15.48
N PHE A 169 5.08 -1.76 -15.11
CA PHE A 169 5.79 -2.04 -13.86
C PHE A 169 7.32 -1.95 -13.99
N ALA A 170 7.87 -2.04 -15.20
CA ALA A 170 9.32 -1.91 -15.42
C ALA A 170 9.90 -0.55 -15.01
N ASP A 171 9.05 0.48 -14.94
CA ASP A 171 9.46 1.85 -14.55
C ASP A 171 9.51 2.05 -13.00
N ASN A 172 9.36 0.98 -12.22
CA ASN A 172 9.51 1.01 -10.75
C ASN A 172 10.97 0.74 -10.33
N VAL A 173 11.90 1.45 -10.94
CA VAL A 173 13.34 1.18 -10.83
C VAL A 173 13.84 1.35 -9.40
N GLU A 174 13.50 2.46 -8.74
CA GLU A 174 14.04 2.79 -7.41
C GLU A 174 13.62 1.78 -6.34
N LEU A 175 12.35 1.32 -6.34
CA LEU A 175 11.92 0.33 -5.35
C LEU A 175 12.44 -1.07 -5.68
N CYS A 176 12.64 -1.39 -6.95
CA CYS A 176 13.28 -2.65 -7.35
C CYS A 176 14.74 -2.66 -6.87
N ASP A 177 15.50 -1.60 -7.13
CA ASP A 177 16.88 -1.45 -6.70
C ASP A 177 17.04 -1.54 -5.17
N ILE A 178 16.20 -0.81 -4.42
CA ILE A 178 16.16 -0.88 -2.96
C ILE A 178 15.88 -2.32 -2.48
N THR A 179 14.91 -3.00 -3.11
CA THR A 179 14.55 -4.37 -2.71
C THR A 179 15.66 -5.35 -3.03
N GLU A 180 16.28 -5.25 -4.21
CA GLU A 180 17.41 -6.10 -4.61
C GLU A 180 18.59 -5.93 -3.64
N ASN A 181 18.93 -4.70 -3.29
CA ASN A 181 20.02 -4.43 -2.38
C ASN A 181 19.69 -4.91 -0.96
N LEU A 182 18.60 -4.45 -0.35
CA LEU A 182 18.31 -4.75 1.06
C LEU A 182 17.92 -6.21 1.34
N VAL A 183 17.41 -6.94 0.34
CA VAL A 183 16.92 -8.31 0.54
C VAL A 183 17.84 -9.36 -0.06
N PHE A 184 18.38 -9.10 -1.25
CA PHE A 184 19.14 -10.12 -2.00
C PHE A 184 20.64 -9.90 -2.03
N SER A 185 21.14 -8.70 -1.78
CA SER A 185 22.57 -8.38 -1.84
C SER A 185 23.18 -8.12 -0.46
N ASP A 186 22.73 -7.08 0.23
CA ASP A 186 23.33 -6.61 1.48
C ASP A 186 23.42 -7.67 2.59
N PRO A 187 22.42 -8.56 2.80
CA PRO A 187 22.50 -9.56 3.84
C PRO A 187 23.63 -10.57 3.66
N TYR A 188 24.14 -10.72 2.44
CA TYR A 188 25.16 -11.72 2.08
C TYR A 188 26.54 -11.11 1.88
N PHE A 189 26.66 -9.79 1.90
CA PHE A 189 27.90 -9.05 1.74
C PHE A 189 28.13 -8.11 2.92
N ASP A 190 29.35 -7.58 3.02
CA ASP A 190 29.73 -6.67 4.12
C ASP A 190 29.22 -5.25 3.86
N ALA A 191 27.90 -5.04 4.06
CA ALA A 191 27.24 -3.77 3.88
C ALA A 191 27.16 -2.98 5.19
N LYS A 192 27.24 -1.64 5.09
CA LYS A 192 27.23 -0.73 6.27
C LYS A 192 26.00 -0.89 7.18
N MET A 193 24.89 -1.33 6.62
CA MET A 193 23.63 -1.50 7.35
C MET A 193 23.47 -2.87 8.02
N ASN A 194 24.36 -3.81 7.72
CA ASN A 194 24.30 -5.15 8.29
C ASN A 194 24.57 -5.11 9.79
N ARG A 195 23.76 -5.86 10.52
CA ARG A 195 23.96 -6.14 11.94
C ARG A 195 24.20 -7.62 12.11
N HIS A 196 25.40 -7.96 12.52
CA HIS A 196 25.74 -9.34 12.85
C HIS A 196 25.20 -9.65 14.24
N THR A 197 24.42 -10.73 14.36
CA THR A 197 24.10 -11.32 15.67
C THR A 197 25.24 -12.24 16.08
N SER A 198 25.61 -12.20 17.35
CA SER A 198 26.53 -13.22 17.88
C SER A 198 25.92 -14.61 17.70
N PRO A 199 26.72 -15.64 17.34
CA PRO A 199 26.26 -17.01 17.22
C PRO A 199 25.73 -17.55 18.55
#